data_25d3f988e87a937129837616b3fadf0c
#
_entry.id   25d3f988e87a937129837616b3fadf0c
#
_cell.length_a   1.000
_cell.length_b   1.000
_cell.length_c   1.000
_cell.angle_alpha   90.00
_cell.angle_beta   90.00
_cell.angle_gamma   90.00
#
_symmetry.space_group_name_H-M   'P 1'
#
loop_
_entity.id
_entity.type
_entity.pdbx_description
1 polymer ?
#
loop_
_entity_poly.entity_id
_entity_poly.type
_entity_poly.pdbx_seq_one_letter_code
_entity_poly.pdbx_strand_id
1 'polypeptide(L)'
;MDKLFLTALLMGMSVSGIHAQKATIEPTFTEWHDLQVNAVNRFATHTDFFAFAPNENLRGIKYDMKKSANYLSLDGDWKFNWVENADQRPTDFFRTDFDDSQWKTFPVPGIWEVNGYGDPVYVNIGFAWRGNFKNNPPEVPIKENHVGSYRRTIRIPDNWDGKQVIAHFGSVTSCVYLWVNGKFVGYS
;
A
#
# COMPACT_ATOMS: atom_id res chain seq x y z
N MET A 1 -73.58 16.74 17.93
CA MET A 1 -72.26 16.50 18.66
C MET A 1 -71.51 15.50 17.83
N ASP A 2 -70.77 15.97 16.83
CA ASP A 2 -70.08 15.10 15.89
C ASP A 2 -68.62 14.94 16.38
N LYS A 3 -68.25 13.70 16.57
CA LYS A 3 -66.87 13.34 16.94
C LYS A 3 -66.06 13.17 15.68
N LEU A 4 -65.13 14.10 15.46
CA LEU A 4 -64.14 14.05 14.39
C LEU A 4 -63.02 13.06 14.81
N PHE A 5 -62.89 11.94 14.07
CA PHE A 5 -61.76 11.02 14.22
C PHE A 5 -60.64 11.49 13.30
N LEU A 6 -59.55 11.97 13.90
CA LEU A 6 -58.28 12.30 13.19
C LEU A 6 -57.44 11.05 13.08
N THR A 7 -57.39 10.44 11.89
CA THR A 7 -56.53 9.30 11.60
C THR A 7 -55.17 9.84 11.19
N ALA A 8 -54.17 9.74 12.08
CA ALA A 8 -52.80 10.08 11.74
C ALA A 8 -52.14 8.91 10.95
N LEU A 9 -51.88 9.16 9.67
CA LEU A 9 -51.13 8.24 8.80
C LEU A 9 -49.65 8.42 9.10
N LEU A 10 -49.00 7.52 9.89
CA LEU A 10 -47.57 7.44 10.03
C LEU A 10 -47.00 6.84 8.74
N MET A 11 -46.47 7.67 7.86
CA MET A 11 -45.55 7.22 6.81
C MET A 11 -44.20 6.85 7.45
N GLY A 12 -43.97 5.58 7.59
CA GLY A 12 -42.65 5.05 7.91
C GLY A 12 -41.68 5.28 6.75
N MET A 13 -40.84 6.29 6.83
CA MET A 13 -39.69 6.40 5.95
C MET A 13 -38.70 5.31 6.33
N SER A 14 -38.66 4.23 5.54
CA SER A 14 -37.54 3.29 5.57
C SER A 14 -36.30 4.01 5.03
N VAL A 15 -35.40 4.38 5.91
CA VAL A 15 -34.08 4.83 5.52
C VAL A 15 -33.34 3.60 5.02
N SER A 16 -33.43 3.34 3.72
CA SER A 16 -32.54 2.39 3.05
C SER A 16 -31.16 2.96 3.15
N GLY A 17 -30.33 2.36 4.03
CA GLY A 17 -28.93 2.68 4.12
C GLY A 17 -28.29 2.46 2.76
N ILE A 18 -27.97 3.54 2.08
CA ILE A 18 -27.12 3.51 0.88
C ILE A 18 -25.75 3.11 1.37
N HIS A 19 -25.46 1.81 1.39
CA HIS A 19 -24.09 1.33 1.43
C HIS A 19 -23.47 1.74 0.10
N ALA A 20 -22.75 2.84 0.10
CA ALA A 20 -21.91 3.20 -1.03
C ALA A 20 -20.93 2.03 -1.24
N GLN A 21 -21.21 1.22 -2.24
CA GLN A 21 -20.31 0.18 -2.67
C GLN A 21 -19.06 0.90 -3.15
N LYS A 22 -17.98 0.84 -2.34
CA LYS A 22 -16.70 1.45 -2.67
C LYS A 22 -16.28 0.83 -4.00
N ALA A 23 -16.21 1.63 -5.05
CA ALA A 23 -15.81 1.15 -6.36
C ALA A 23 -14.47 0.40 -6.20
N THR A 24 -14.37 -0.80 -6.77
CA THR A 24 -13.12 -1.54 -6.81
C THR A 24 -12.17 -0.75 -7.69
N ILE A 25 -11.08 -0.27 -7.11
CA ILE A 25 -10.03 0.41 -7.86
C ILE A 25 -9.14 -0.69 -8.43
N GLU A 26 -8.97 -0.70 -9.75
CA GLU A 26 -8.05 -1.62 -10.43
C GLU A 26 -6.88 -0.83 -10.98
N PRO A 27 -5.64 -1.38 -10.93
CA PRO A 27 -4.49 -0.72 -11.51
C PRO A 27 -4.53 -0.78 -13.03
N THR A 28 -4.11 0.27 -13.69
CA THR A 28 -3.89 0.27 -15.15
C THR A 28 -2.52 -0.31 -15.51
N PHE A 29 -1.61 -0.41 -14.54
CA PHE A 29 -0.19 -0.76 -14.70
C PHE A 29 0.59 0.19 -15.60
N THR A 30 0.05 1.40 -15.81
CA THR A 30 0.68 2.50 -16.53
C THR A 30 1.02 3.68 -15.62
N GLU A 31 0.59 3.64 -14.37
CA GLU A 31 0.75 4.72 -13.40
C GLU A 31 2.22 5.11 -13.21
N TRP A 32 3.14 4.14 -13.24
CA TRP A 32 4.57 4.36 -13.02
C TRP A 32 5.28 5.17 -14.12
N HIS A 33 4.62 5.38 -15.26
CA HIS A 33 5.12 6.24 -16.35
C HIS A 33 4.08 7.27 -16.85
N ASP A 34 2.97 7.41 -16.15
CA ASP A 34 1.96 8.44 -16.40
C ASP A 34 2.21 9.65 -15.49
N LEU A 35 2.65 10.76 -16.08
CA LEU A 35 2.93 12.00 -15.34
C LEU A 35 1.70 12.63 -14.68
N GLN A 36 0.49 12.18 -15.03
CA GLN A 36 -0.75 12.68 -14.45
C GLN A 36 -1.15 11.90 -13.20
N VAL A 37 -0.56 10.73 -12.97
CA VAL A 37 -0.89 9.84 -11.85
C VAL A 37 0.31 9.69 -10.94
N ASN A 38 0.31 10.37 -9.81
CA ASN A 38 1.36 10.23 -8.80
C ASN A 38 0.92 9.43 -7.57
N ALA A 39 -0.36 9.14 -7.43
CA ALA A 39 -0.88 8.34 -6.35
C ALA A 39 -2.29 7.82 -6.62
N VAL A 40 -2.60 6.63 -6.12
CA VAL A 40 -3.94 6.05 -6.07
C VAL A 40 -4.20 5.58 -4.65
N ASN A 41 -5.32 6.03 -4.06
CA ASN A 41 -5.74 5.67 -2.70
C ASN A 41 -4.67 5.89 -1.63
N ARG A 42 -3.88 6.94 -1.77
CA ARG A 42 -2.90 7.41 -0.80
C ARG A 42 -3.46 8.61 -0.03
N PHE A 43 -3.18 8.68 1.25
CA PHE A 43 -3.51 9.88 2.02
C PHE A 43 -2.77 11.11 1.49
N ALA A 44 -3.39 12.28 1.65
CA ALA A 44 -2.71 13.54 1.39
C ALA A 44 -1.46 13.65 2.29
N THR A 45 -0.45 14.35 1.80
CA THR A 45 0.76 14.61 2.56
C THR A 45 0.42 15.33 3.86
N HIS A 46 0.93 14.82 4.97
CA HIS A 46 0.71 15.35 6.31
C HIS A 46 1.97 15.14 7.16
N THR A 47 2.05 15.84 8.28
CA THR A 47 3.09 15.59 9.29
C THR A 47 2.87 14.23 9.95
N ASP A 48 3.98 13.62 10.38
CA ASP A 48 3.90 12.35 11.09
C ASP A 48 3.10 12.48 12.38
N PHE A 49 2.20 11.54 12.59
CA PHE A 49 1.46 11.38 13.83
C PHE A 49 1.14 9.90 14.06
N PHE A 50 0.87 9.56 15.31
CA PHE A 50 0.43 8.22 15.68
C PHE A 50 -0.71 8.28 16.71
N ALA A 51 -1.79 7.56 16.41
CA ALA A 51 -2.94 7.44 17.29
C ALA A 51 -2.79 6.23 18.23
N PHE A 52 -2.35 6.49 19.45
CA PHE A 52 -2.27 5.48 20.50
C PHE A 52 -3.66 4.98 20.91
N ALA A 53 -3.74 3.75 21.42
CA ALA A 53 -4.99 3.24 21.96
C ALA A 53 -5.41 4.01 23.24
N PRO A 54 -6.73 4.24 23.47
CA PRO A 54 -7.21 5.13 24.52
C PRO A 54 -6.73 4.80 25.94
N ASN A 55 -6.47 3.54 26.22
CA ASN A 55 -6.12 3.05 27.57
C ASN A 55 -4.62 2.78 27.76
N GLU A 56 -3.77 3.22 26.82
CA GLU A 56 -2.34 2.99 26.92
C GLU A 56 -1.67 3.94 27.90
N ASN A 57 -0.77 3.37 28.71
CA ASN A 57 0.09 4.16 29.59
C ASN A 57 1.24 4.77 28.77
N LEU A 58 1.00 5.94 28.17
CA LEU A 58 1.94 6.61 27.28
C LEU A 58 3.31 6.87 27.93
N ARG A 59 3.33 7.24 29.20
CA ARG A 59 4.60 7.48 29.93
C ARG A 59 5.33 6.16 30.16
N GLY A 60 4.62 5.08 30.50
CA GLY A 60 5.21 3.76 30.70
C GLY A 60 5.85 3.20 29.42
N ILE A 61 5.24 3.43 28.28
CA ILE A 61 5.79 3.04 26.98
C ILE A 61 6.70 4.11 26.35
N LYS A 62 6.96 5.21 27.04
CA LYS A 62 7.83 6.33 26.60
C LYS A 62 7.41 6.91 25.23
N TYR A 63 6.11 6.97 24.95
CA TYR A 63 5.55 7.41 23.67
C TYR A 63 6.07 6.60 22.45
N ASP A 64 6.56 5.40 22.67
CA ASP A 64 7.06 4.52 21.61
C ASP A 64 5.86 3.86 20.90
N MET A 65 5.57 4.27 19.67
CA MET A 65 4.45 3.75 18.88
C MET A 65 4.55 2.23 18.65
N LYS A 66 5.77 1.67 18.61
CA LYS A 66 5.99 0.23 18.41
C LYS A 66 5.46 -0.63 19.56
N LYS A 67 5.20 -0.01 20.70
CA LYS A 67 4.61 -0.67 21.88
C LYS A 67 3.10 -0.49 21.98
N SER A 68 2.50 0.23 21.06
CA SER A 68 1.06 0.45 21.03
C SER A 68 0.32 -0.78 20.51
N ALA A 69 -0.87 -1.04 21.07
CA ALA A 69 -1.80 -2.03 20.54
C ALA A 69 -2.36 -1.66 19.14
N ASN A 70 -2.15 -0.43 18.70
CA ASN A 70 -2.52 0.05 17.38
C ASN A 70 -1.36 -0.04 16.36
N TYR A 71 -0.24 -0.69 16.71
CA TYR A 71 0.92 -0.82 15.84
C TYR A 71 1.20 -2.29 15.50
N LEU A 72 1.44 -2.56 14.24
CA LEU A 72 1.93 -3.84 13.75
C LEU A 72 3.11 -3.58 12.82
N SER A 73 4.30 -4.05 13.21
CA SER A 73 5.48 -3.95 12.35
C SER A 73 5.38 -4.89 11.16
N LEU A 74 5.70 -4.37 10.00
CA LEU A 74 5.90 -5.13 8.78
C LEU A 74 7.39 -5.42 8.51
N ASP A 75 8.28 -4.98 9.40
CA ASP A 75 9.71 -5.28 9.31
C ASP A 75 9.95 -6.80 9.40
N GLY A 76 11.01 -7.27 8.78
CA GLY A 76 11.44 -8.66 8.80
C GLY A 76 11.49 -9.28 7.41
N ASP A 77 11.49 -10.59 7.36
CA ASP A 77 11.68 -11.34 6.11
C ASP A 77 10.41 -11.42 5.28
N TRP A 78 10.55 -11.09 3.99
CA TRP A 78 9.49 -11.19 2.99
C TRP A 78 9.91 -12.14 1.88
N LYS A 79 8.98 -12.85 1.28
CA LYS A 79 9.18 -13.50 0.00
C LYS A 79 9.48 -12.45 -1.06
N PHE A 80 10.48 -12.70 -1.91
CA PHE A 80 11.01 -11.71 -2.84
C PHE A 80 11.39 -12.31 -4.18
N ASN A 81 10.96 -11.66 -5.23
CA ASN A 81 11.37 -11.92 -6.60
C ASN A 81 11.82 -10.61 -7.23
N TRP A 82 13.04 -10.60 -7.73
CA TRP A 82 13.63 -9.44 -8.39
C TRP A 82 13.89 -9.74 -9.86
N VAL A 83 13.62 -8.76 -10.70
CA VAL A 83 13.87 -8.82 -12.15
C VAL A 83 14.60 -7.56 -12.60
N GLU A 84 15.50 -7.76 -13.56
CA GLU A 84 16.32 -6.68 -14.13
C GLU A 84 15.49 -5.73 -15.02
N ASN A 85 14.49 -6.27 -15.72
CA ASN A 85 13.64 -5.52 -16.61
C ASN A 85 12.18 -5.57 -16.17
N ALA A 86 11.51 -4.44 -16.18
CA ALA A 86 10.13 -4.33 -15.69
C ALA A 86 9.16 -5.29 -16.38
N ASP A 87 9.36 -5.58 -17.66
CA ASP A 87 8.49 -6.47 -18.43
C ASP A 87 8.59 -7.95 -18.02
N GLN A 88 9.62 -8.32 -17.25
CA GLN A 88 9.84 -9.67 -16.74
C GLN A 88 9.16 -9.91 -15.39
N ARG A 89 8.55 -8.88 -14.78
CA ARG A 89 7.90 -9.03 -13.49
C ARG A 89 6.72 -9.99 -13.57
N PRO A 90 6.45 -10.78 -12.54
CA PRO A 90 5.22 -11.55 -12.46
C PRO A 90 4.02 -10.60 -12.34
N THR A 91 3.07 -10.72 -13.26
CA THR A 91 1.91 -9.81 -13.34
C THR A 91 0.71 -10.27 -12.54
N ASP A 92 0.75 -11.47 -11.99
CA ASP A 92 -0.32 -12.12 -11.23
C ASP A 92 0.08 -12.52 -9.80
N PHE A 93 1.27 -12.09 -9.36
CA PHE A 93 1.84 -12.46 -8.06
C PHE A 93 0.99 -12.07 -6.86
N PHE A 94 0.08 -11.11 -7.03
CA PHE A 94 -0.84 -10.65 -5.99
C PHE A 94 -1.98 -11.62 -5.69
N ARG A 95 -2.20 -12.61 -6.54
CA ARG A 95 -3.23 -13.64 -6.31
C ARG A 95 -2.96 -14.41 -5.04
N THR A 96 -4.01 -14.77 -4.33
CA THR A 96 -3.91 -15.51 -3.07
C THR A 96 -3.45 -16.95 -3.25
N ASP A 97 -3.66 -17.51 -4.44
CA ASP A 97 -3.28 -18.88 -4.85
C ASP A 97 -1.97 -18.92 -5.65
N PHE A 98 -1.24 -17.80 -5.74
CA PHE A 98 0.04 -17.74 -6.44
C PHE A 98 1.10 -18.56 -5.71
N ASP A 99 1.81 -19.42 -6.45
CA ASP A 99 2.92 -20.22 -5.90
C ASP A 99 4.21 -19.39 -5.85
N ASP A 100 4.59 -18.98 -4.65
CA ASP A 100 5.83 -18.26 -4.35
C ASP A 100 6.90 -19.16 -3.69
N SER A 101 6.77 -20.49 -3.79
CA SER A 101 7.68 -21.45 -3.14
C SER A 101 9.13 -21.30 -3.59
N GLN A 102 9.35 -20.87 -4.84
CA GLN A 102 10.68 -20.64 -5.41
C GLN A 102 11.25 -19.26 -5.15
N TRP A 103 10.47 -18.36 -4.53
CA TRP A 103 10.94 -17.02 -4.23
C TRP A 103 11.97 -17.03 -3.09
N LYS A 104 12.94 -16.16 -3.21
CA LYS A 104 13.92 -15.94 -2.14
C LYS A 104 13.32 -15.16 -0.98
N THR A 105 14.09 -15.00 0.07
CA THR A 105 13.75 -14.15 1.20
C THR A 105 14.58 -12.87 1.13
N PHE A 106 13.95 -11.75 1.47
CA PHE A 106 14.60 -10.44 1.51
C PHE A 106 14.23 -9.71 2.80
N PRO A 107 15.21 -9.10 3.49
CA PRO A 107 14.94 -8.34 4.71
C PRO A 107 14.27 -7.00 4.39
N VAL A 108 13.19 -6.69 5.09
CA VAL A 108 12.50 -5.40 4.99
C VAL A 108 12.57 -4.71 6.36
N PRO A 109 13.06 -3.48 6.46
CA PRO A 109 13.61 -2.64 5.40
C PRO A 109 14.97 -3.16 4.87
N GLY A 110 15.22 -2.95 3.58
CA GLY A 110 16.45 -3.36 2.94
C GLY A 110 16.70 -2.62 1.64
N ILE A 111 17.95 -2.52 1.24
CA ILE A 111 18.40 -1.93 -0.01
C ILE A 111 18.86 -3.08 -0.93
N TRP A 112 18.39 -3.10 -2.16
CA TRP A 112 18.63 -4.22 -3.09
C TRP A 112 20.11 -4.45 -3.33
N GLU A 113 20.85 -3.41 -3.64
CA GLU A 113 22.26 -3.47 -4.05
C GLU A 113 23.16 -4.04 -2.94
N VAL A 114 22.89 -3.70 -1.69
CA VAL A 114 23.66 -4.27 -0.56
C VAL A 114 23.26 -5.69 -0.20
N ASN A 115 22.16 -6.17 -0.78
CA ASN A 115 21.68 -7.55 -0.63
C ASN A 115 21.90 -8.39 -1.90
N GLY A 116 22.70 -7.89 -2.85
CA GLY A 116 23.13 -8.64 -4.03
C GLY A 116 22.16 -8.62 -5.20
N TYR A 117 21.31 -7.58 -5.30
CA TYR A 117 20.37 -7.38 -6.39
C TYR A 117 20.65 -6.05 -7.11
N GLY A 118 21.02 -6.13 -8.39
CA GLY A 118 21.43 -4.98 -9.17
C GLY A 118 22.82 -4.46 -8.79
N ASP A 119 23.24 -3.39 -9.43
CA ASP A 119 24.52 -2.74 -9.22
C ASP A 119 24.34 -1.41 -8.47
N PRO A 120 25.22 -1.11 -7.51
CA PRO A 120 25.18 0.17 -6.83
C PRO A 120 25.61 1.29 -7.78
N VAL A 121 24.68 2.10 -8.22
CA VAL A 121 24.95 3.23 -9.08
C VAL A 121 25.12 4.50 -8.25
N TYR A 122 26.31 5.08 -8.29
CA TYR A 122 26.57 6.35 -7.63
C TYR A 122 26.12 7.51 -8.49
N VAL A 123 25.03 8.15 -8.10
CA VAL A 123 24.46 9.31 -8.81
C VAL A 123 24.40 10.49 -7.86
N ASN A 124 25.49 11.24 -7.77
CA ASN A 124 25.56 12.43 -6.92
C ASN A 124 24.97 13.69 -7.58
N ILE A 125 24.89 13.70 -8.91
CA ILE A 125 24.30 14.78 -9.72
C ILE A 125 23.48 14.17 -10.84
N GLY A 126 22.17 14.38 -10.83
CA GLY A 126 21.25 13.91 -11.88
C GLY A 126 20.36 12.77 -11.42
N PHE A 127 19.71 12.14 -12.37
CA PHE A 127 18.74 11.09 -12.16
C PHE A 127 19.33 9.72 -12.48
N ALA A 128 18.67 8.66 -12.05
CA ALA A 128 18.93 7.31 -12.48
C ALA A 128 19.03 7.25 -14.03
N TRP A 129 19.80 6.28 -14.54
CA TRP A 129 20.08 6.08 -15.99
C TRP A 129 20.80 7.24 -16.70
N ARG A 130 21.29 8.25 -15.99
CA ARG A 130 22.04 9.35 -16.59
C ARG A 130 23.22 8.82 -17.39
N GLY A 131 23.30 9.25 -18.66
CA GLY A 131 24.35 8.82 -19.59
C GLY A 131 24.04 7.52 -20.34
N ASN A 132 23.13 6.69 -19.83
CA ASN A 132 22.75 5.40 -20.43
C ASN A 132 21.40 5.44 -21.15
N PHE A 133 20.61 6.48 -20.89
CA PHE A 133 19.29 6.66 -21.47
C PHE A 133 19.05 8.11 -21.86
N LYS A 134 18.53 8.33 -23.07
CA LYS A 134 18.16 9.66 -23.54
C LYS A 134 16.85 10.07 -22.89
N ASN A 135 16.93 11.04 -21.99
CA ASN A 135 15.75 11.58 -21.33
C ASN A 135 14.72 12.12 -22.33
N ASN A 136 13.55 11.51 -22.33
CA ASN A 136 12.40 11.94 -23.10
C ASN A 136 11.13 11.64 -22.26
N PRO A 137 10.88 12.40 -21.19
CA PRO A 137 9.72 12.16 -20.34
C PRO A 137 8.41 12.10 -21.11
N PRO A 138 7.51 11.17 -20.83
CA PRO A 138 7.50 10.23 -19.69
C PRO A 138 8.21 8.89 -19.93
N GLU A 139 9.00 8.76 -20.99
CA GLU A 139 9.70 7.53 -21.32
C GLU A 139 10.71 7.15 -20.23
N VAL A 140 10.77 5.87 -19.93
CA VAL A 140 11.74 5.23 -19.04
C VAL A 140 12.41 4.07 -19.76
N PRO A 141 13.66 3.70 -19.44
CA PRO A 141 14.32 2.58 -20.10
C PRO A 141 13.58 1.27 -19.82
N ILE A 142 13.63 0.35 -20.78
CA ILE A 142 13.12 -1.02 -20.61
C ILE A 142 14.14 -1.87 -19.86
N LYS A 143 15.42 -1.74 -20.22
CA LYS A 143 16.53 -2.41 -19.55
C LYS A 143 16.95 -1.64 -18.32
N GLU A 144 17.47 -2.36 -17.32
CA GLU A 144 17.93 -1.76 -16.06
C GLU A 144 16.82 -0.97 -15.32
N ASN A 145 15.58 -1.32 -15.60
CA ASN A 145 14.42 -0.82 -14.88
C ASN A 145 13.91 -1.92 -13.97
N HIS A 146 14.58 -2.04 -12.84
CA HIS A 146 14.46 -3.16 -11.92
C HIS A 146 13.11 -3.16 -11.21
N VAL A 147 12.56 -4.36 -10.98
CA VAL A 147 11.33 -4.53 -10.21
C VAL A 147 11.51 -5.59 -9.14
N GLY A 148 11.19 -5.23 -7.91
CA GLY A 148 11.06 -6.15 -6.80
C GLY A 148 9.60 -6.46 -6.48
N SER A 149 9.23 -7.72 -6.57
CA SER A 149 7.93 -8.21 -6.14
C SER A 149 8.06 -8.83 -4.75
N TYR A 150 7.24 -8.38 -3.81
CA TYR A 150 7.29 -8.78 -2.41
C TYR A 150 5.98 -9.45 -2.00
N ARG A 151 6.06 -10.50 -1.21
CA ARG A 151 4.89 -11.15 -0.60
C ARG A 151 5.12 -11.47 0.85
N ARG A 152 4.11 -11.28 1.67
CA ARG A 152 4.11 -11.67 3.07
C ARG A 152 2.69 -11.97 3.55
N THR A 153 2.55 -12.99 4.37
CA THR A 153 1.33 -13.21 5.14
C THR A 153 1.48 -12.54 6.50
N ILE A 154 0.48 -11.75 6.86
CA ILE A 154 0.38 -11.10 8.19
C ILE A 154 -0.93 -11.49 8.84
N ARG A 155 -0.95 -11.48 10.17
CA ARG A 155 -2.18 -11.59 10.94
C ARG A 155 -2.50 -10.24 11.56
N ILE A 156 -3.64 -9.69 11.20
CA ILE A 156 -4.16 -8.49 11.84
C ILE A 156 -4.68 -8.86 13.24
N PRO A 157 -4.33 -8.09 14.28
CA PRO A 157 -4.83 -8.33 15.64
C PRO A 157 -6.36 -8.29 15.72
N ASP A 158 -6.95 -9.21 16.48
CA ASP A 158 -8.40 -9.33 16.58
C ASP A 158 -9.07 -8.06 17.16
N ASN A 159 -8.33 -7.29 17.99
CA ASN A 159 -8.78 -6.00 18.53
C ASN A 159 -8.79 -4.86 17.53
N TRP A 160 -8.44 -5.12 16.28
CA TRP A 160 -8.53 -4.15 15.17
C TRP A 160 -9.82 -4.30 14.35
N ASP A 161 -10.68 -5.26 14.71
CA ASP A 161 -11.97 -5.40 14.02
C ASP A 161 -12.77 -4.11 14.07
N GLY A 162 -13.36 -3.75 12.94
CA GLY A 162 -14.08 -2.48 12.74
C GLY A 162 -13.22 -1.23 12.68
N LYS A 163 -11.89 -1.32 12.79
CA LYS A 163 -10.97 -0.17 12.64
C LYS A 163 -10.54 0.01 11.18
N GLN A 164 -10.23 1.25 10.83
CA GLN A 164 -9.49 1.53 9.61
C GLN A 164 -8.03 1.12 9.82
N VAL A 165 -7.54 0.23 8.96
CA VAL A 165 -6.15 -0.22 8.96
C VAL A 165 -5.38 0.54 7.87
N ILE A 166 -4.27 1.16 8.25
CA ILE A 166 -3.44 1.96 7.37
C ILE A 166 -2.10 1.26 7.19
N ALA A 167 -1.72 0.99 5.94
CA ALA A 167 -0.36 0.57 5.61
C ALA A 167 0.53 1.81 5.47
N HIS A 168 1.57 1.90 6.30
CA HIS A 168 2.54 3.00 6.28
C HIS A 168 3.87 2.50 5.75
N PHE A 169 4.35 3.10 4.68
CA PHE A 169 5.68 2.88 4.12
C PHE A 169 6.50 4.14 4.33
N GLY A 170 7.52 4.07 5.17
CA GLY A 170 8.37 5.22 5.50
C GLY A 170 9.22 5.69 4.32
N SER A 171 9.61 4.77 3.44
CA SER A 171 10.35 5.09 2.21
C SER A 171 10.21 3.97 1.20
N VAL A 172 9.95 4.32 -0.04
CA VAL A 172 9.99 3.41 -1.20
C VAL A 172 10.61 4.15 -2.37
N THR A 173 11.61 3.55 -3.02
CA THR A 173 12.23 4.10 -4.21
C THR A 173 11.89 3.18 -5.40
N SER A 174 11.21 3.67 -6.43
CA SER A 174 10.64 5.02 -6.60
C SER A 174 9.12 4.99 -6.60
N CYS A 175 8.51 3.84 -6.88
CA CYS A 175 7.07 3.66 -6.83
C CYS A 175 6.70 2.31 -6.23
N VAL A 176 5.49 2.20 -5.75
CA VAL A 176 4.95 0.96 -5.17
C VAL A 176 3.50 0.74 -5.56
N TYR A 177 3.20 -0.50 -5.94
CA TYR A 177 1.85 -1.02 -6.06
C TYR A 177 1.56 -1.92 -4.88
N LEU A 178 0.43 -1.77 -4.23
CA LEU A 178 0.04 -2.55 -3.06
C LEU A 178 -1.24 -3.34 -3.31
N TRP A 179 -1.19 -4.63 -2.98
CA TRP A 179 -2.37 -5.50 -2.94
C TRP A 179 -2.51 -6.13 -1.55
N VAL A 180 -3.74 -6.37 -1.14
CA VAL A 180 -4.08 -7.11 0.07
C VAL A 180 -5.12 -8.17 -0.29
N ASN A 181 -4.82 -9.44 -0.01
CA ASN A 181 -5.70 -10.58 -0.32
C ASN A 181 -6.19 -10.57 -1.79
N GLY A 182 -5.29 -10.33 -2.72
CA GLY A 182 -5.57 -10.32 -4.15
C GLY A 182 -6.25 -9.06 -4.68
N LYS A 183 -6.59 -8.10 -3.82
CA LYS A 183 -7.27 -6.85 -4.20
C LYS A 183 -6.27 -5.71 -4.22
N PHE A 184 -6.31 -4.91 -5.28
CA PHE A 184 -5.51 -3.70 -5.38
C PHE A 184 -5.92 -2.70 -4.30
N VAL A 185 -4.93 -2.17 -3.59
CA VAL A 185 -5.14 -1.19 -2.52
C VAL A 185 -4.74 0.19 -2.97
N GLY A 186 -3.62 0.33 -3.66
CA GLY A 186 -3.17 1.64 -4.08
C GLY A 186 -1.78 1.65 -4.74
N TYR A 187 -1.43 2.85 -5.20
CA TYR A 187 -0.16 3.17 -5.84
C TYR A 187 0.42 4.47 -5.26
N SER A 188 1.72 4.55 -5.21
CA SER A 188 2.46 5.75 -4.82
C SER A 188 3.83 5.83 -5.50
#